data_37d81d4b5d0fde80d7dd295c0f95b8d5
#
_entry.id   37d81d4b5d0fde80d7dd295c0f95b8d5
#
_cell.length_a   1.000
_cell.length_b   1.000
_cell.length_c   1.000
_cell.angle_alpha   90.00
_cell.angle_beta   90.00
_cell.angle_gamma   90.00
#
_symmetry.space_group_name_H-M   'P 1'
#
loop_
_entity.id
_entity.type
_entity.pdbx_description
1 polymer ?
#
loop_
_entity_poly.entity_id
_entity_poly.type
_entity_poly.pdbx_seq_one_letter_code
_entity_poly.pdbx_strand_id
1 'polypeptide(L)'
;ALPIFRMAQSPDPEARIYTRFVDAPEDANGKLQSIAFKNEQSFNFAFDIVDALGREKPEKLAMLHVALDGTERRFTFKDMKDASSQAANYFTSLGIRRGDRVMLVLKRHYQFWFAILGLHKIGAIAIPATNQLVEHDFSYRFQAAGVSAVLCTADGDTAHHVDIAEADTGMKLT
;
A
#
# COMPACT_ATOMS: atom_id res chain seq x y z
N ALA A 1 -6.38 4.00 32.45
CA ALA A 1 -6.91 4.60 31.22
C ALA A 1 -5.71 5.14 30.43
N LEU A 2 -5.46 4.63 29.24
CA LEU A 2 -4.43 5.15 28.35
C LEU A 2 -4.85 6.55 27.89
N PRO A 3 -3.94 7.52 27.81
CA PRO A 3 -4.28 8.85 27.35
C PRO A 3 -4.76 8.78 25.89
N ILE A 4 -5.94 9.30 25.62
CA ILE A 4 -6.42 9.52 24.26
C ILE A 4 -5.54 10.60 23.65
N PHE A 5 -4.67 10.25 22.72
CA PHE A 5 -3.94 11.24 21.93
C PHE A 5 -4.93 12.08 21.15
N ARG A 6 -5.24 13.29 21.60
CA ARG A 6 -5.80 14.31 20.74
C ARG A 6 -4.69 14.73 19.77
N MET A 7 -4.83 14.36 18.52
CA MET A 7 -4.04 14.99 17.47
C MET A 7 -4.34 16.49 17.53
N ALA A 8 -3.31 17.30 17.76
CA ALA A 8 -3.44 18.74 17.67
C ALA A 8 -4.01 19.07 16.29
N GLN A 9 -5.14 19.76 16.24
CA GLN A 9 -5.71 20.23 14.99
C GLN A 9 -4.64 21.12 14.34
N SER A 10 -4.21 20.75 13.14
CA SER A 10 -3.34 21.62 12.35
C SER A 10 -4.11 22.91 12.10
N PRO A 11 -3.56 24.08 12.47
CA PRO A 11 -4.25 25.37 12.30
C PRO A 11 -4.44 25.77 10.83
N ASP A 12 -3.83 25.05 9.89
CA ASP A 12 -3.89 25.34 8.47
C ASP A 12 -4.77 24.31 7.72
N PRO A 13 -5.98 24.71 7.24
CA PRO A 13 -6.82 23.84 6.43
C PRO A 13 -6.12 23.35 5.15
N GLU A 14 -5.16 24.10 4.58
CA GLU A 14 -4.37 23.69 3.43
C GLU A 14 -3.36 22.59 3.78
N ALA A 15 -3.04 22.41 5.06
CA ALA A 15 -2.17 21.31 5.51
C ALA A 15 -2.81 19.92 5.37
N ARG A 16 -4.12 19.86 5.14
CA ARG A 16 -4.87 18.61 5.04
C ARG A 16 -5.10 18.24 3.58
N ILE A 17 -4.14 17.56 2.96
CA ILE A 17 -4.21 17.17 1.54
C ILE A 17 -5.52 16.44 1.18
N TYR A 18 -6.13 15.71 2.10
CA TYR A 18 -7.36 14.98 1.85
C TYR A 18 -8.54 15.90 1.46
N THR A 19 -8.55 17.17 1.90
CA THR A 19 -9.61 18.12 1.56
C THR A 19 -9.68 18.43 0.06
N ARG A 20 -8.63 18.14 -0.70
CA ARG A 20 -8.65 18.22 -2.16
C ARG A 20 -9.57 17.16 -2.78
N PHE A 21 -9.81 16.04 -2.09
CA PHE A 21 -10.48 14.85 -2.60
C PHE A 21 -11.73 14.46 -1.82
N VAL A 22 -11.92 15.02 -0.63
CA VAL A 22 -13.03 14.69 0.26
C VAL A 22 -13.61 15.96 0.85
N ASP A 23 -14.93 16.09 0.76
CA ASP A 23 -15.70 17.02 1.57
C ASP A 23 -16.21 16.28 2.81
N ALA A 24 -15.77 16.73 3.97
CA ALA A 24 -16.08 16.11 5.26
C ALA A 24 -16.44 17.21 6.29
N PRO A 25 -17.64 17.86 6.14
CA PRO A 25 -18.04 18.91 7.04
C PRO A 25 -18.28 18.40 8.45
N GLU A 26 -17.81 19.16 9.43
CA GLU A 26 -18.00 18.92 10.85
C GLU A 26 -18.94 19.96 11.43
N ASP A 27 -19.71 19.59 12.48
CA ASP A 27 -20.50 20.54 13.24
C ASP A 27 -19.64 21.36 14.23
N ALA A 28 -20.27 22.26 14.97
CA ALA A 28 -19.58 23.12 15.93
C ALA A 28 -18.86 22.36 17.06
N ASN A 29 -19.16 21.08 17.26
CA ASN A 29 -18.54 20.21 18.25
C ASN A 29 -17.46 19.31 17.63
N GLY A 30 -17.14 19.46 16.33
CA GLY A 30 -16.19 18.64 15.60
C GLY A 30 -16.72 17.25 15.21
N LYS A 31 -18.05 17.04 15.22
CA LYS A 31 -18.66 15.80 14.79
C LYS A 31 -18.87 15.82 13.28
N LEU A 32 -18.35 14.80 12.61
CA LEU A 32 -18.53 14.60 11.17
C LEU A 32 -20.01 14.49 10.81
N GLN A 33 -20.45 15.29 9.83
CA GLN A 33 -21.85 15.33 9.37
C GLN A 33 -22.06 14.46 8.13
N SER A 34 -21.12 14.50 7.19
CA SER A 34 -21.18 13.74 5.96
C SER A 34 -19.78 13.52 5.39
N ILE A 35 -19.65 12.60 4.45
CA ILE A 35 -18.45 12.41 3.62
C ILE A 35 -18.90 12.35 2.17
N ALA A 36 -18.31 13.20 1.33
CA ALA A 36 -18.48 13.16 -0.12
C ALA A 36 -17.10 13.12 -0.80
N PHE A 37 -16.91 12.13 -1.66
CA PHE A 37 -15.67 12.01 -2.41
C PHE A 37 -15.72 12.84 -3.70
N LYS A 38 -14.60 13.49 -4.01
CA LYS A 38 -14.39 14.23 -5.26
C LYS A 38 -13.58 13.33 -6.21
N ASN A 39 -13.97 13.28 -7.48
CA ASN A 39 -13.21 12.56 -8.51
C ASN A 39 -13.03 11.05 -8.27
N GLU A 40 -14.00 10.37 -7.70
CA GLU A 40 -13.95 8.93 -7.42
C GLU A 40 -13.48 8.09 -8.61
N GLN A 41 -13.90 8.47 -9.83
CA GLN A 41 -13.62 7.73 -11.05
C GLN A 41 -12.16 7.83 -11.52
N SER A 42 -11.44 8.85 -11.09
CA SER A 42 -10.08 9.13 -11.53
C SER A 42 -9.05 9.19 -10.40
N PHE A 43 -9.48 9.11 -9.14
CA PHE A 43 -8.58 9.19 -7.99
C PHE A 43 -7.64 8.00 -7.92
N ASN A 44 -6.33 8.31 -7.78
CA ASN A 44 -5.29 7.32 -7.53
C ASN A 44 -4.38 7.80 -6.40
N PHE A 45 -4.42 7.11 -5.27
CA PHE A 45 -3.68 7.50 -4.07
C PHE A 45 -2.17 7.69 -4.33
N ALA A 46 -1.57 6.82 -5.16
CA ALA A 46 -0.15 6.93 -5.45
C ALA A 46 0.20 8.20 -6.22
N PHE A 47 -0.62 8.60 -7.21
CA PHE A 47 -0.39 9.80 -8.02
C PHE A 47 -0.87 11.08 -7.35
N ASP A 48 -2.09 11.05 -6.79
CA ASP A 48 -2.79 12.24 -6.33
C ASP A 48 -2.34 12.68 -4.93
N ILE A 49 -1.87 11.74 -4.10
CA ILE A 49 -1.37 12.04 -2.77
C ILE A 49 0.15 11.93 -2.72
N VAL A 50 0.72 10.73 -2.97
CA VAL A 50 2.14 10.47 -2.71
C VAL A 50 3.02 11.21 -3.70
N ASP A 51 2.74 11.10 -5.00
CA ASP A 51 3.51 11.78 -6.03
C ASP A 51 3.30 13.30 -6.01
N ALA A 52 2.10 13.76 -5.68
CA ALA A 52 1.83 15.19 -5.50
C ALA A 52 2.68 15.76 -4.36
N LEU A 53 2.69 15.10 -3.19
CA LEU A 53 3.56 15.50 -2.07
C LEU A 53 5.05 15.36 -2.41
N GLY A 54 5.44 14.36 -3.19
CA GLY A 54 6.81 14.19 -3.68
C GLY A 54 7.27 15.32 -4.60
N ARG A 55 6.35 16.01 -5.27
CA ARG A 55 6.62 17.23 -6.06
C ARG A 55 6.55 18.50 -5.22
N GLU A 56 5.52 18.64 -4.39
CA GLU A 56 5.23 19.86 -3.64
C GLU A 56 6.11 20.02 -2.39
N LYS A 57 6.40 18.90 -1.72
CA LYS A 57 7.15 18.85 -0.45
C LYS A 57 8.16 17.68 -0.45
N PRO A 58 9.13 17.67 -1.39
CA PRO A 58 10.01 16.51 -1.64
C PRO A 58 10.74 16.02 -0.39
N GLU A 59 11.23 16.94 0.44
CA GLU A 59 12.03 16.63 1.63
C GLU A 59 11.19 16.30 2.87
N LYS A 60 9.86 16.39 2.78
CA LYS A 60 8.99 16.04 3.91
C LYS A 60 9.08 14.55 4.19
N LEU A 61 9.29 14.20 5.48
CA LEU A 61 9.28 12.81 5.93
C LEU A 61 7.94 12.16 5.62
N ALA A 62 7.98 11.05 4.88
CA ALA A 62 6.82 10.23 4.53
C ALA A 62 6.75 8.97 5.40
N MET A 63 7.90 8.33 5.67
CA MET A 63 7.96 7.09 6.44
C MET A 63 9.23 7.05 7.29
N LEU A 64 9.09 6.63 8.54
CA LEU A 64 10.17 6.19 9.40
C LEU A 64 10.03 4.69 9.61
N HIS A 65 11.01 3.92 9.14
CA HIS A 65 11.12 2.50 9.41
C HIS A 65 12.15 2.26 10.51
N VAL A 66 11.74 1.54 11.55
CA VAL A 66 12.62 1.12 12.64
C VAL A 66 12.72 -0.41 12.60
N ALA A 67 13.91 -0.92 12.35
CA ALA A 67 14.19 -2.35 12.33
C ALA A 67 14.26 -2.94 13.75
N LEU A 68 14.26 -4.27 13.86
CA LEU A 68 14.31 -4.96 15.15
C LEU A 68 15.59 -4.66 15.94
N ASP A 69 16.69 -4.37 15.26
CA ASP A 69 17.99 -3.97 15.86
C ASP A 69 18.05 -2.48 16.23
N GLY A 70 16.94 -1.75 16.05
CA GLY A 70 16.86 -0.32 16.30
C GLY A 70 17.37 0.55 15.14
N THR A 71 17.82 -0.02 14.04
CA THR A 71 18.25 0.75 12.86
C THR A 71 17.09 1.53 12.27
N GLU A 72 17.27 2.84 12.14
CA GLU A 72 16.28 3.74 11.53
C GLU A 72 16.57 3.97 10.04
N ARG A 73 15.52 3.96 9.23
CA ARG A 73 15.54 4.42 7.83
C ARG A 73 14.45 5.45 7.62
N ARG A 74 14.83 6.59 7.09
CA ARG A 74 13.92 7.71 6.85
C ARG A 74 13.71 7.82 5.34
N PHE A 75 12.45 7.88 4.94
CA PHE A 75 12.06 8.06 3.54
C PHE A 75 11.23 9.32 3.40
N THR A 76 11.61 10.18 2.48
CA THR A 76 10.87 11.38 2.12
C THR A 76 9.74 11.05 1.14
N PHE A 77 8.83 12.01 0.87
CA PHE A 77 7.83 11.82 -0.18
C PHE A 77 8.48 11.71 -1.56
N LYS A 78 9.63 12.34 -1.79
CA LYS A 78 10.38 12.14 -3.02
C LYS A 78 10.88 10.70 -3.15
N ASP A 79 11.43 10.13 -2.09
CA ASP A 79 11.90 8.73 -2.09
C ASP A 79 10.74 7.77 -2.35
N MET A 80 9.59 7.99 -1.71
CA MET A 80 8.38 7.17 -1.92
C MET A 80 7.90 7.22 -3.37
N LYS A 81 7.87 8.43 -3.96
CA LYS A 81 7.51 8.62 -5.36
C LYS A 81 8.47 7.89 -6.30
N ASP A 82 9.77 8.04 -6.10
CA ASP A 82 10.79 7.48 -6.98
C ASP A 82 10.84 5.94 -6.84
N ALA A 83 10.86 5.41 -5.62
CA ALA A 83 10.87 3.96 -5.36
C ALA A 83 9.58 3.27 -5.84
N SER A 84 8.41 3.89 -5.65
CA SER A 84 7.15 3.32 -6.16
C SER A 84 7.06 3.35 -7.69
N SER A 85 7.70 4.32 -8.35
CA SER A 85 7.80 4.34 -9.82
C SER A 85 8.71 3.23 -10.33
N GLN A 86 9.83 2.96 -9.63
CA GLN A 86 10.71 1.83 -9.94
C GLN A 86 9.97 0.50 -9.76
N ALA A 87 9.21 0.34 -8.66
CA ALA A 87 8.38 -0.84 -8.43
C ALA A 87 7.32 -1.02 -9.53
N ALA A 88 6.66 0.05 -9.96
CA ALA A 88 5.68 0.01 -11.06
C ALA A 88 6.31 -0.48 -12.37
N ASN A 89 7.49 0.05 -12.72
CA ASN A 89 8.23 -0.38 -13.90
C ASN A 89 8.65 -1.85 -13.81
N TYR A 90 9.12 -2.28 -12.65
CA TYR A 90 9.48 -3.67 -12.41
C TYR A 90 8.29 -4.61 -12.58
N PHE A 91 7.15 -4.32 -11.96
CA PHE A 91 5.93 -5.11 -12.13
C PHE A 91 5.47 -5.16 -13.58
N THR A 92 5.53 -4.03 -14.29
CA THR A 92 5.20 -3.98 -15.71
C THR A 92 6.15 -4.88 -16.54
N SER A 93 7.44 -4.91 -16.21
CA SER A 93 8.42 -5.78 -16.90
C SER A 93 8.17 -7.28 -16.66
N LEU A 94 7.54 -7.63 -15.53
CA LEU A 94 7.08 -9.00 -15.24
C LEU A 94 5.73 -9.34 -15.91
N GLY A 95 5.13 -8.41 -16.65
CA GLY A 95 3.86 -8.62 -17.33
C GLY A 95 2.62 -8.29 -16.52
N ILE A 96 2.76 -7.78 -15.28
CA ILE A 96 1.64 -7.34 -14.45
C ILE A 96 0.96 -6.13 -15.09
N ARG A 97 -0.36 -6.16 -15.18
CA ARG A 97 -1.18 -5.17 -15.86
C ARG A 97 -2.33 -4.68 -14.99
N ARG A 98 -3.04 -3.66 -15.49
CA ARG A 98 -4.25 -3.16 -14.86
C ARG A 98 -5.27 -4.28 -14.64
N GLY A 99 -5.77 -4.38 -13.40
CA GLY A 99 -6.75 -5.38 -12.98
C GLY A 99 -6.16 -6.71 -12.52
N ASP A 100 -4.86 -6.97 -12.75
CA ASP A 100 -4.18 -8.12 -12.16
C ASP A 100 -4.18 -8.04 -10.65
N ARG A 101 -4.31 -9.18 -9.99
CA ARG A 101 -4.39 -9.29 -8.56
C ARG A 101 -3.08 -9.82 -7.99
N VAL A 102 -2.37 -8.96 -7.27
CA VAL A 102 -1.06 -9.26 -6.72
C VAL A 102 -1.13 -9.35 -5.20
N MET A 103 -0.84 -10.53 -4.66
CA MET A 103 -0.79 -10.74 -3.22
C MET A 103 0.56 -10.27 -2.66
N LEU A 104 0.51 -9.51 -1.56
CA LEU A 104 1.69 -8.95 -0.89
C LEU A 104 1.84 -9.59 0.50
N VAL A 105 2.89 -10.42 0.68
CA VAL A 105 3.19 -11.13 1.94
C VAL A 105 4.57 -10.71 2.43
N LEU A 106 4.72 -9.45 2.79
CA LEU A 106 6.01 -8.79 3.05
C LEU A 106 6.27 -8.50 4.52
N LYS A 107 5.57 -9.16 5.46
CA LYS A 107 5.75 -8.91 6.89
C LYS A 107 5.72 -7.40 7.21
N ARG A 108 6.76 -6.90 7.89
CA ARG A 108 6.93 -5.48 8.24
C ARG A 108 8.05 -4.80 7.46
N HIS A 109 8.36 -5.30 6.25
CA HIS A 109 9.36 -4.70 5.40
C HIS A 109 8.86 -3.38 4.80
N TYR A 110 9.72 -2.36 4.78
CA TYR A 110 9.36 -1.05 4.21
C TYR A 110 9.09 -1.11 2.70
N GLN A 111 9.63 -2.10 2.01
CA GLN A 111 9.38 -2.36 0.58
C GLN A 111 7.91 -2.63 0.27
N PHE A 112 7.12 -3.06 1.27
CA PHE A 112 5.67 -3.20 1.14
C PHE A 112 5.02 -1.91 0.62
N TRP A 113 5.46 -0.76 1.13
CA TRP A 113 4.90 0.54 0.73
C TRP A 113 5.29 0.93 -0.69
N PHE A 114 6.51 0.61 -1.13
CA PHE A 114 6.91 0.82 -2.51
C PHE A 114 6.12 -0.07 -3.47
N ALA A 115 5.95 -1.34 -3.10
CA ALA A 115 5.20 -2.32 -3.88
C ALA A 115 3.73 -1.94 -4.03
N ILE A 116 3.03 -1.66 -2.93
CA ILE A 116 1.60 -1.32 -2.99
C ILE A 116 1.34 -0.04 -3.80
N LEU A 117 2.18 0.98 -3.64
CA LEU A 117 2.09 2.21 -4.44
C LEU A 117 2.42 1.96 -5.91
N GLY A 118 3.42 1.11 -6.19
CA GLY A 118 3.75 0.70 -7.56
C GLY A 118 2.58 0.00 -8.26
N LEU A 119 1.91 -0.92 -7.55
CA LEU A 119 0.71 -1.60 -8.06
C LEU A 119 -0.43 -0.62 -8.31
N HIS A 120 -0.68 0.34 -7.40
CA HIS A 120 -1.67 1.40 -7.62
C HIS A 120 -1.37 2.20 -8.88
N LYS A 121 -0.09 2.53 -9.17
CA LYS A 121 0.31 3.30 -10.37
C LYS A 121 -0.05 2.60 -11.67
N ILE A 122 0.10 1.29 -11.73
CA ILE A 122 -0.26 0.49 -12.91
C ILE A 122 -1.72 0.03 -12.92
N GLY A 123 -2.48 0.34 -11.87
CA GLY A 123 -3.89 -0.04 -11.74
C GLY A 123 -4.10 -1.53 -11.43
N ALA A 124 -3.09 -2.21 -10.92
CA ALA A 124 -3.22 -3.56 -10.38
C ALA A 124 -3.88 -3.54 -9.00
N ILE A 125 -4.47 -4.66 -8.62
CA ILE A 125 -5.17 -4.84 -7.35
C ILE A 125 -4.20 -5.47 -6.35
N ALA A 126 -3.82 -4.73 -5.34
CA ALA A 126 -2.98 -5.24 -4.26
C ALA A 126 -3.84 -6.00 -3.23
N ILE A 127 -3.41 -7.19 -2.84
CA ILE A 127 -4.03 -8.02 -1.80
C ILE A 127 -3.03 -8.21 -0.67
N PRO A 128 -3.00 -7.32 0.34
CA PRO A 128 -2.14 -7.49 1.50
C PRO A 128 -2.54 -8.74 2.29
N ALA A 129 -1.54 -9.55 2.67
CA ALA A 129 -1.76 -10.75 3.45
C ALA A 129 -0.69 -10.94 4.53
N THR A 130 -1.05 -11.67 5.58
CA THR A 130 -0.13 -12.00 6.66
C THR A 130 0.83 -13.12 6.26
N ASN A 131 2.04 -13.10 6.80
CA ASN A 131 3.01 -14.18 6.66
C ASN A 131 2.72 -15.43 7.53
N GLN A 132 1.58 -15.45 8.20
CA GLN A 132 1.12 -16.59 9.00
C GLN A 132 0.24 -17.56 8.20
N LEU A 133 0.00 -17.27 6.91
CA LEU A 133 -0.73 -18.16 6.03
C LEU A 133 0.08 -19.42 5.76
N VAL A 134 -0.63 -20.55 5.71
CA VAL A 134 -0.11 -21.85 5.31
C VAL A 134 -0.68 -22.24 3.93
N GLU A 135 -0.23 -23.36 3.35
CA GLU A 135 -0.55 -23.76 1.97
C GLU A 135 -2.05 -23.75 1.64
N HIS A 136 -2.90 -24.30 2.50
CA HIS A 136 -4.34 -24.34 2.23
C HIS A 136 -4.99 -22.93 2.24
N ASP A 137 -4.44 -22.01 3.03
CA ASP A 137 -4.88 -20.62 3.06
C ASP A 137 -4.53 -19.89 1.75
N PHE A 138 -3.36 -20.16 1.20
CA PHE A 138 -2.94 -19.65 -0.09
C PHE A 138 -3.79 -20.24 -1.21
N SER A 139 -3.95 -21.59 -1.25
CA SER A 139 -4.76 -22.29 -2.25
C SER A 139 -6.18 -21.70 -2.33
N TYR A 140 -6.84 -21.52 -1.17
CA TYR A 140 -8.16 -20.88 -1.11
C TYR A 140 -8.16 -19.48 -1.70
N ARG A 141 -7.20 -18.63 -1.30
CA ARG A 141 -7.14 -17.22 -1.74
C ARG A 141 -6.80 -17.09 -3.22
N PHE A 142 -5.94 -17.95 -3.72
CA PHE A 142 -5.58 -17.96 -5.14
C PHE A 142 -6.81 -18.19 -6.00
N GLN A 143 -7.63 -19.17 -5.65
CA GLN A 143 -8.86 -19.47 -6.37
C GLN A 143 -9.94 -18.41 -6.15
N ALA A 144 -10.20 -18.05 -4.88
CA ALA A 144 -11.28 -17.12 -4.53
C ALA A 144 -11.07 -15.71 -5.07
N ALA A 145 -9.83 -15.23 -5.10
CA ALA A 145 -9.50 -13.90 -5.59
C ALA A 145 -8.96 -13.89 -7.03
N GLY A 146 -8.63 -15.04 -7.61
CA GLY A 146 -7.99 -15.12 -8.93
C GLY A 146 -6.65 -14.40 -8.94
N VAL A 147 -5.76 -14.76 -7.99
CA VAL A 147 -4.44 -14.15 -7.83
C VAL A 147 -3.59 -14.42 -9.06
N SER A 148 -2.93 -13.41 -9.59
CA SER A 148 -2.06 -13.49 -10.77
C SER A 148 -0.57 -13.56 -10.40
N ALA A 149 -0.21 -12.99 -9.24
CA ALA A 149 1.17 -12.95 -8.77
C ALA A 149 1.24 -12.87 -7.25
N VAL A 150 2.36 -13.33 -6.69
CA VAL A 150 2.66 -13.20 -5.26
C VAL A 150 4.03 -12.54 -5.10
N LEU A 151 4.08 -11.50 -4.26
CA LEU A 151 5.32 -10.92 -3.78
C LEU A 151 5.47 -11.25 -2.30
N CYS A 152 6.42 -12.11 -1.96
CA CYS A 152 6.67 -12.52 -0.59
C CYS A 152 8.15 -12.36 -0.21
N THR A 153 8.45 -12.51 1.08
CA THR A 153 9.83 -12.56 1.56
C THR A 153 10.43 -13.94 1.31
N ALA A 154 11.73 -13.99 1.05
CA ALA A 154 12.46 -15.26 0.88
C ALA A 154 12.79 -15.94 2.22
N ASP A 155 12.60 -15.23 3.35
CA ASP A 155 12.85 -15.77 4.69
C ASP A 155 11.64 -16.52 5.25
N GLY A 156 11.88 -17.63 5.94
CA GLY A 156 10.84 -18.51 6.50
C GLY A 156 10.13 -19.35 5.43
N ASP A 157 8.96 -19.86 5.78
CA ASP A 157 8.26 -20.87 4.96
C ASP A 157 7.26 -20.28 3.95
N THR A 158 7.11 -18.96 3.91
CA THR A 158 6.08 -18.31 3.07
C THR A 158 6.21 -18.69 1.59
N ALA A 159 7.41 -18.61 1.02
CA ALA A 159 7.64 -18.99 -0.37
C ALA A 159 7.32 -20.47 -0.62
N HIS A 160 7.71 -21.35 0.28
CA HIS A 160 7.41 -22.79 0.20
C HIS A 160 5.90 -23.08 0.24
N HIS A 161 5.15 -22.41 1.12
CA HIS A 161 3.68 -22.53 1.15
C HIS A 161 3.03 -22.02 -0.13
N VAL A 162 3.58 -20.94 -0.73
CA VAL A 162 3.12 -20.42 -2.03
C VAL A 162 3.37 -21.44 -3.14
N ASP A 163 4.56 -22.06 -3.20
CA ASP A 163 4.91 -23.06 -4.22
C ASP A 163 3.98 -24.28 -4.13
N ILE A 164 3.69 -24.78 -2.92
CA ILE A 164 2.74 -25.88 -2.72
C ILE A 164 1.35 -25.47 -3.20
N ALA A 165 0.86 -24.28 -2.82
CA ALA A 165 -0.46 -23.82 -3.19
C ALA A 165 -0.60 -23.60 -4.72
N GLU A 166 0.47 -23.15 -5.39
CA GLU A 166 0.52 -23.06 -6.85
C GLU A 166 0.38 -24.43 -7.50
N ALA A 167 1.13 -25.43 -7.00
CA ALA A 167 1.05 -26.79 -7.49
C ALA A 167 -0.34 -27.41 -7.27
N ASP A 168 -0.91 -27.24 -6.07
CA ASP A 168 -2.22 -27.79 -5.70
C ASP A 168 -3.37 -27.19 -6.51
N THR A 169 -3.29 -25.91 -6.81
CA THR A 169 -4.36 -25.19 -7.56
C THR A 169 -4.19 -25.32 -9.07
N GLY A 170 -3.01 -25.68 -9.55
CA GLY A 170 -2.64 -25.67 -10.96
C GLY A 170 -2.56 -24.25 -11.57
N MET A 171 -2.60 -23.23 -10.73
CA MET A 171 -2.45 -21.84 -11.16
C MET A 171 -0.97 -21.57 -11.43
N LYS A 172 -0.69 -20.77 -12.48
CA LYS A 172 0.65 -20.27 -12.76
C LYS A 172 0.70 -18.81 -12.33
N LEU A 173 1.55 -18.55 -11.32
CA LEU A 173 1.77 -17.21 -10.79
C LEU A 173 3.05 -16.58 -11.36
N THR A 174 3.11 -15.26 -11.29
CA THR A 174 4.32 -14.48 -11.60
C THR A 174 5.05 -14.12 -10.33
#